data_cfde14759d0ada963e85a03247269971
#
_entry.id   cfde14759d0ada963e85a03247269971
#
_cell.length_a   1.000
_cell.length_b   1.000
_cell.length_c   1.000
_cell.angle_alpha   90.00
_cell.angle_beta   90.00
_cell.angle_gamma   90.00
#
_symmetry.space_group_name_H-M   'P 1'
#
loop_
_entity.id
_entity.type
_entity.pdbx_description
1 polymer ?
#
loop_
_entity_poly.entity_id
_entity_poly.type
_entity_poly.pdbx_seq_one_letter_code
_entity_poly.pdbx_strand_id
1 'polypeptide(L)'
;TVTALRDSAMAELFYSSGLRLSELVGLNLEELDMAAGLVRVLGKGGKARELPVGRKALTALKTWLELRLSAKPADSALFISRQGRRLSARAVQLRVGQAGVRELGQHVHPHMLRHSFASHMLESSQDLRAVQELLGHADIATTQIYTHLDFQHLAKVYDSAHPRARRQTSTSEDAIHTTSGNETP
;
A
#
# COMPACT_ATOMS: atom_id res chain seq x y z
N THR A 1 9.32 17.90 -3.49
CA THR A 1 9.59 18.24 -2.08
C THR A 1 9.49 17.02 -1.18
N VAL A 2 10.21 17.01 -0.03
CA VAL A 2 10.18 15.93 0.96
C VAL A 2 8.75 15.59 1.42
N THR A 3 7.94 16.64 1.63
CA THR A 3 6.52 16.46 1.99
C THR A 3 5.69 15.79 0.90
N ALA A 4 5.95 16.08 -0.37
CA ALA A 4 5.23 15.44 -1.47
C ALA A 4 5.56 13.95 -1.57
N LEU A 5 6.81 13.55 -1.36
CA LEU A 5 7.22 12.14 -1.37
C LEU A 5 6.62 11.37 -0.19
N ARG A 6 6.57 11.97 1.00
CA ARG A 6 5.85 11.42 2.14
C ARG A 6 4.35 11.24 1.82
N ASP A 7 3.73 12.28 1.28
CA ASP A 7 2.28 12.28 0.99
C ASP A 7 1.94 11.24 -0.09
N SER A 8 2.82 11.06 -1.08
CA SER A 8 2.71 9.98 -2.07
C SER A 8 2.84 8.60 -1.42
N ALA A 9 3.81 8.40 -0.53
CA ALA A 9 3.97 7.13 0.19
C ALA A 9 2.75 6.80 1.06
N MET A 10 2.14 7.81 1.73
CA MET A 10 0.89 7.63 2.46
C MET A 10 -0.26 7.20 1.55
N ALA A 11 -0.46 7.87 0.42
CA ALA A 11 -1.54 7.58 -0.51
C ALA A 11 -1.38 6.17 -1.13
N GLU A 12 -0.16 5.81 -1.54
CA GLU A 12 0.13 4.48 -2.08
C GLU A 12 -0.10 3.39 -1.02
N LEU A 13 0.27 3.61 0.23
CA LEU A 13 0.04 2.64 1.30
C LEU A 13 -1.45 2.49 1.63
N PHE A 14 -2.22 3.59 1.68
CA PHE A 14 -3.67 3.52 1.84
C PHE A 14 -4.33 2.68 0.75
N TYR A 15 -4.01 2.97 -0.51
CA TYR A 15 -4.61 2.28 -1.65
C TYR A 15 -4.13 0.83 -1.75
N SER A 16 -2.86 0.58 -1.47
CA SER A 16 -2.24 -0.75 -1.57
C SER A 16 -2.71 -1.73 -0.50
N SER A 17 -2.94 -1.25 0.72
CA SER A 17 -3.21 -2.12 1.89
C SER A 17 -4.59 -1.91 2.51
N GLY A 18 -5.38 -0.96 2.01
CA GLY A 18 -6.74 -0.72 2.49
C GLY A 18 -6.84 -0.29 3.95
N LEU A 19 -5.84 0.44 4.45
CA LEU A 19 -5.75 0.87 5.85
C LEU A 19 -6.90 1.80 6.27
N ARG A 20 -7.27 1.75 7.56
CA ARG A 20 -8.02 2.82 8.19
C ARG A 20 -7.12 4.01 8.49
N LEU A 21 -7.70 5.21 8.55
CA LEU A 21 -6.94 6.42 8.90
C LEU A 21 -6.20 6.28 10.24
N SER A 22 -6.89 5.77 11.27
CA SER A 22 -6.27 5.55 12.59
C SER A 22 -5.14 4.53 12.57
N GLU A 23 -5.25 3.50 11.73
CA GLU A 23 -4.22 2.49 11.55
C GLU A 23 -2.96 3.12 10.93
N LEU A 24 -3.09 3.88 9.85
CA LEU A 24 -1.95 4.55 9.23
C LEU A 24 -1.28 5.56 10.17
N VAL A 25 -2.07 6.36 10.90
CA VAL A 25 -1.55 7.33 11.87
C VAL A 25 -0.78 6.64 12.99
N GLY A 26 -1.24 5.47 13.43
CA GLY A 26 -0.62 4.68 14.49
C GLY A 26 0.65 3.94 14.09
N LEU A 27 0.95 3.78 12.81
CA LEU A 27 2.08 2.98 12.35
C LEU A 27 3.42 3.52 12.84
N ASN A 28 4.26 2.61 13.28
CA ASN A 28 5.68 2.81 13.57
C ASN A 28 6.54 2.06 12.54
N LEU A 29 7.83 2.29 12.59
CA LEU A 29 8.79 1.62 11.69
C LEU A 29 8.80 0.10 11.89
N GLU A 30 8.62 -0.35 13.14
CA GLU A 30 8.66 -1.76 13.54
C GLU A 30 7.53 -2.59 12.94
N GLU A 31 6.41 -1.93 12.58
CA GLU A 31 5.27 -2.59 11.96
C GLU A 31 5.39 -2.74 10.45
N LEU A 32 6.45 -2.20 9.84
CA LEU A 32 6.69 -2.27 8.40
C LEU A 32 7.83 -3.23 8.09
N ASP A 33 7.53 -4.35 7.45
CA ASP A 33 8.53 -5.26 6.89
C ASP A 33 8.69 -4.99 5.39
N MET A 34 9.74 -4.23 5.06
CA MET A 34 10.05 -3.88 3.67
C MET A 34 10.51 -5.09 2.85
N ALA A 35 11.16 -6.07 3.47
CA ALA A 35 11.67 -7.25 2.78
C ALA A 35 10.56 -8.24 2.45
N ALA A 36 9.66 -8.48 3.41
CA ALA A 36 8.50 -9.33 3.22
C ALA A 36 7.36 -8.62 2.45
N GLY A 37 7.38 -7.29 2.37
CA GLY A 37 6.29 -6.50 1.78
C GLY A 37 5.03 -6.53 2.62
N LEU A 38 5.17 -6.39 3.95
CA LEU A 38 4.09 -6.50 4.92
C LEU A 38 4.01 -5.29 5.82
N VAL A 39 2.79 -4.97 6.24
CA VAL A 39 2.54 -4.02 7.31
C VAL A 39 1.61 -4.63 8.35
N ARG A 40 2.00 -4.55 9.62
CA ARG A 40 1.22 -5.01 10.75
C ARG A 40 0.42 -3.86 11.32
N VAL A 41 -0.88 -4.06 11.51
CA VAL A 41 -1.78 -3.04 12.07
C VAL A 41 -2.57 -3.59 13.25
N LEU A 42 -2.93 -2.71 14.18
CA LEU A 42 -3.83 -3.02 15.28
C LEU A 42 -5.24 -2.58 14.91
N GLY A 43 -6.15 -3.53 14.83
CA GLY A 43 -7.56 -3.27 14.59
C GLY A 43 -8.33 -2.96 15.87
N LYS A 44 -9.65 -2.83 15.73
CA LYS A 44 -10.57 -2.64 16.87
C LYS A 44 -10.42 -3.80 17.86
N GLY A 45 -10.30 -3.46 19.15
CA GLY A 45 -10.11 -4.44 20.22
C GLY A 45 -8.68 -4.98 20.34
N GLY A 46 -7.68 -4.30 19.76
CA GLY A 46 -6.26 -4.66 19.89
C GLY A 46 -5.85 -5.89 19.07
N LYS A 47 -6.70 -6.41 18.19
CA LYS A 47 -6.36 -7.53 17.31
C LYS A 47 -5.39 -7.07 16.23
N ALA A 48 -4.20 -7.66 16.22
CA ALA A 48 -3.22 -7.41 15.18
C ALA A 48 -3.57 -8.21 13.91
N ARG A 49 -3.33 -7.60 12.73
CA ARG A 49 -3.33 -8.30 11.45
C ARG A 49 -2.21 -7.80 10.56
N GLU A 50 -1.75 -8.65 9.68
CA GLU A 50 -0.76 -8.31 8.67
C GLU A 50 -1.46 -8.07 7.33
N LEU A 51 -0.99 -7.06 6.62
CA LEU A 51 -1.51 -6.67 5.32
C LEU A 51 -0.38 -6.64 4.31
N PRO A 52 -0.61 -7.11 3.08
CA PRO A 52 0.37 -6.99 2.03
C PRO A 52 0.52 -5.53 1.59
N VAL A 53 1.74 -5.17 1.22
CA VAL A 53 2.11 -3.85 0.68
C VAL A 53 2.55 -4.03 -0.77
N GLY A 54 1.84 -3.42 -1.70
CA GLY A 54 2.15 -3.52 -3.13
C GLY A 54 3.48 -2.83 -3.49
N ARG A 55 4.07 -3.26 -4.60
CA ARG A 55 5.39 -2.79 -5.03
C ARG A 55 5.52 -1.28 -5.19
N LYS A 56 4.50 -0.61 -5.72
CA LYS A 56 4.52 0.85 -5.85
C LYS A 56 4.57 1.53 -4.49
N ALA A 57 3.81 1.02 -3.52
CA ALA A 57 3.86 1.50 -2.14
C ALA A 57 5.23 1.25 -1.50
N LEU A 58 5.82 0.05 -1.69
CA LEU A 58 7.16 -0.26 -1.21
C LEU A 58 8.22 0.69 -1.79
N THR A 59 8.16 0.98 -3.10
CA THR A 59 9.08 1.93 -3.74
C THR A 59 8.92 3.33 -3.15
N ALA A 60 7.69 3.81 -2.99
CA ALA A 60 7.42 5.12 -2.40
C ALA A 60 7.85 5.19 -0.92
N LEU A 61 7.60 4.12 -0.16
CA LEU A 61 8.04 4.00 1.23
C LEU A 61 9.56 3.99 1.36
N LYS A 62 10.28 3.28 0.49
CA LYS A 62 11.75 3.29 0.48
C LYS A 62 12.29 4.71 0.33
N THR A 63 11.81 5.44 -0.67
CA THR A 63 12.21 6.84 -0.89
C THR A 63 11.86 7.73 0.31
N TRP A 64 10.67 7.53 0.89
CA TRP A 64 10.29 8.27 2.08
C TRP A 64 11.18 7.96 3.29
N LEU A 65 11.49 6.69 3.56
CA LEU A 65 12.31 6.27 4.70
C LEU A 65 13.72 6.87 4.65
N GLU A 66 14.33 6.93 3.47
CA GLU A 66 15.62 7.58 3.26
C GLU A 66 15.58 9.07 3.65
N LEU A 67 14.50 9.77 3.28
CA LEU A 67 14.32 11.19 3.57
C LEU A 67 13.88 11.47 5.02
N ARG A 68 13.17 10.52 5.64
CA ARG A 68 12.64 10.63 7.00
C ARG A 68 13.76 10.90 8.02
N LEU A 69 14.92 10.30 7.84
CA LEU A 69 16.07 10.49 8.72
C LEU A 69 16.51 11.94 8.78
N SER A 70 16.41 12.68 7.69
CA SER A 70 16.76 14.10 7.62
C SER A 70 15.83 15.01 8.45
N ALA A 71 14.62 14.56 8.75
CA ALA A 71 13.64 15.31 9.52
C ALA A 71 13.82 15.20 11.05
N LYS A 72 14.88 14.52 11.52
CA LYS A 72 15.17 14.31 12.95
C LYS A 72 13.94 13.81 13.70
N PRO A 73 13.49 12.56 13.45
CA PRO A 73 12.27 12.02 14.03
C PRO A 73 12.33 12.00 15.56
N ALA A 74 11.23 12.39 16.20
CA ALA A 74 11.10 12.42 17.67
C ALA A 74 10.76 11.04 18.26
N ASP A 75 10.17 10.16 17.42
CA ASP A 75 9.75 8.80 17.80
C ASP A 75 9.85 7.85 16.58
N SER A 76 9.40 6.60 16.75
CA SER A 76 9.39 5.58 15.70
C SER A 76 8.25 5.72 14.69
N ALA A 77 7.41 6.76 14.76
CA ALA A 77 6.29 6.96 13.83
C ALA A 77 6.73 6.84 12.37
N LEU A 78 6.01 6.06 11.58
CA LEU A 78 6.32 5.87 10.16
C LEU A 78 6.20 7.19 9.38
N PHE A 79 5.11 7.94 9.60
CA PHE A 79 4.87 9.21 8.93
C PHE A 79 4.95 10.38 9.90
N ILE A 80 5.88 11.29 9.63
CA ILE A 80 6.20 12.43 10.48
C ILE A 80 6.04 13.76 9.75
N SER A 81 5.85 14.81 10.53
CA SER A 81 5.85 16.19 10.06
C SER A 81 7.28 16.68 9.75
N ARG A 82 7.41 17.88 9.21
CA ARG A 82 8.71 18.54 9.03
C ARG A 82 9.45 18.80 10.34
N GLN A 83 8.74 18.83 11.46
CA GLN A 83 9.29 18.99 12.80
C GLN A 83 9.63 17.63 13.47
N GLY A 84 9.59 16.53 12.73
CA GLY A 84 9.91 15.19 13.23
C GLY A 84 8.82 14.52 14.07
N ARG A 85 7.64 15.14 14.22
CA ARG A 85 6.54 14.62 15.06
C ARG A 85 5.57 13.78 14.22
N ARG A 86 4.97 12.75 14.82
CA ARG A 86 3.90 11.96 14.22
C ARG A 86 2.81 12.84 13.63
N LEU A 87 2.32 12.50 12.44
CA LEU A 87 1.20 13.20 11.82
C LEU A 87 -0.11 12.88 12.57
N SER A 88 -0.93 13.91 12.78
CA SER A 88 -2.29 13.72 13.26
C SER A 88 -3.23 13.22 12.15
N ALA A 89 -4.35 12.62 12.54
CA ALA A 89 -5.38 12.17 11.59
C ALA A 89 -5.86 13.30 10.67
N ARG A 90 -6.06 14.50 11.23
CA ARG A 90 -6.45 15.70 10.46
C ARG A 90 -5.37 16.11 9.45
N ALA A 91 -4.09 16.04 9.84
CA ALA A 91 -2.99 16.36 8.94
C ALA A 91 -2.92 15.36 7.78
N VAL A 92 -3.08 14.07 8.06
CA VAL A 92 -3.13 13.01 7.02
C VAL A 92 -4.28 13.23 6.05
N GLN A 93 -5.50 13.50 6.56
CA GLN A 93 -6.67 13.79 5.71
C GLN A 93 -6.41 14.97 4.78
N LEU A 94 -5.89 16.08 5.32
CA LEU A 94 -5.57 17.27 4.54
C LEU A 94 -4.53 16.97 3.44
N ARG A 95 -3.47 16.23 3.78
CA ARG A 95 -2.40 15.90 2.83
C ARG A 95 -2.85 14.96 1.73
N VAL A 96 -3.63 13.93 2.07
CA VAL A 96 -4.22 13.02 1.08
C VAL A 96 -5.16 13.78 0.15
N GLY A 97 -6.01 14.68 0.69
CA GLY A 97 -6.89 15.51 -0.11
C GLY A 97 -6.12 16.42 -1.08
N GLN A 98 -5.06 17.09 -0.62
CA GLN A 98 -4.22 17.94 -1.46
C GLN A 98 -3.47 17.14 -2.55
N ALA A 99 -2.99 15.94 -2.22
CA ALA A 99 -2.37 15.06 -3.20
C ALA A 99 -3.38 14.62 -4.28
N GLY A 100 -4.61 14.28 -3.89
CA GLY A 100 -5.69 13.93 -4.83
C GLY A 100 -6.01 15.06 -5.80
N VAL A 101 -6.12 16.30 -5.29
CA VAL A 101 -6.36 17.48 -6.16
C VAL A 101 -5.21 17.67 -7.14
N ARG A 102 -3.97 17.53 -6.68
CA ARG A 102 -2.77 17.74 -7.51
C ARG A 102 -2.62 16.67 -8.59
N GLU A 103 -2.87 15.40 -8.26
CA GLU A 103 -2.55 14.25 -9.11
C GLU A 103 -3.75 13.77 -9.93
N LEU A 104 -4.97 13.93 -9.39
CA LEU A 104 -6.20 13.42 -9.99
C LEU A 104 -7.22 14.51 -10.34
N GLY A 105 -6.94 15.78 -10.01
CA GLY A 105 -7.85 16.90 -10.21
C GLY A 105 -9.08 16.87 -9.31
N GLN A 106 -9.13 16.01 -8.31
CA GLN A 106 -10.27 15.88 -7.40
C GLN A 106 -9.83 15.64 -5.95
N HIS A 107 -10.70 16.02 -5.02
CA HIS A 107 -10.43 15.81 -3.59
C HIS A 107 -10.60 14.34 -3.23
N VAL A 108 -9.56 13.75 -2.62
CA VAL A 108 -9.55 12.35 -2.20
C VAL A 108 -9.51 12.27 -0.69
N HIS A 109 -10.32 11.36 -0.13
CA HIS A 109 -10.35 11.06 1.31
C HIS A 109 -9.77 9.66 1.57
N PRO A 110 -9.19 9.41 2.76
CA PRO A 110 -8.70 8.08 3.13
C PRO A 110 -9.74 6.96 2.96
N HIS A 111 -10.99 7.22 3.28
CA HIS A 111 -12.08 6.26 3.07
C HIS A 111 -12.32 5.92 1.60
N MET A 112 -12.14 6.87 0.69
CA MET A 112 -12.25 6.61 -0.76
C MET A 112 -11.15 5.66 -1.23
N LEU A 113 -9.92 5.84 -0.76
CA LEU A 113 -8.79 4.95 -1.09
C LEU A 113 -9.02 3.54 -0.57
N ARG A 114 -9.51 3.41 0.67
CA ARG A 114 -9.89 2.13 1.25
C ARG A 114 -11.06 1.48 0.52
N HIS A 115 -12.08 2.24 0.15
CA HIS A 115 -13.21 1.75 -0.65
C HIS A 115 -12.75 1.27 -2.04
N SER A 116 -11.88 2.04 -2.70
CA SER A 116 -11.29 1.65 -3.99
C SER A 116 -10.47 0.36 -3.87
N PHE A 117 -9.69 0.21 -2.79
CA PHE A 117 -9.00 -1.03 -2.49
C PHE A 117 -9.99 -2.20 -2.38
N ALA A 118 -11.03 -2.05 -1.56
CA ALA A 118 -12.04 -3.10 -1.36
C ALA A 118 -12.75 -3.50 -2.66
N SER A 119 -13.18 -2.51 -3.46
CA SER A 119 -13.86 -2.73 -4.74
C SER A 119 -12.96 -3.45 -5.73
N HIS A 120 -11.73 -2.98 -5.93
CA HIS A 120 -10.79 -3.61 -6.85
C HIS A 120 -10.41 -5.04 -6.43
N MET A 121 -10.23 -5.26 -5.13
CA MET A 121 -9.94 -6.61 -4.61
C MET A 121 -11.11 -7.54 -4.82
N LEU A 122 -12.35 -7.09 -4.55
CA LEU A 122 -13.56 -7.89 -4.73
C LEU A 122 -13.81 -8.23 -6.21
N GLU A 123 -13.74 -7.22 -7.09
CA GLU A 123 -13.93 -7.39 -8.53
C GLU A 123 -12.92 -8.37 -9.14
N SER A 124 -11.68 -8.31 -8.69
CA SER A 124 -10.59 -9.12 -9.26
C SER A 124 -10.49 -10.51 -8.65
N SER A 125 -10.74 -10.67 -7.35
CA SER A 125 -10.63 -11.95 -6.65
C SER A 125 -11.93 -12.73 -6.60
N GLN A 126 -13.08 -12.03 -6.60
CA GLN A 126 -14.41 -12.60 -6.34
C GLN A 126 -14.50 -13.34 -4.99
N ASP A 127 -13.53 -13.10 -4.10
CA ASP A 127 -13.44 -13.69 -2.77
C ASP A 127 -13.78 -12.66 -1.70
N LEU A 128 -15.08 -12.52 -1.45
CA LEU A 128 -15.62 -11.56 -0.46
C LEU A 128 -15.03 -11.80 0.92
N ARG A 129 -14.82 -13.06 1.31
CA ARG A 129 -14.31 -13.42 2.63
C ARG A 129 -12.87 -12.94 2.81
N ALA A 130 -12.00 -13.24 1.83
CA ALA A 130 -10.61 -12.78 1.86
C ALA A 130 -10.52 -11.25 1.92
N VAL A 131 -11.35 -10.53 1.14
CA VAL A 131 -11.39 -9.06 1.18
C VAL A 131 -11.85 -8.54 2.54
N GLN A 132 -12.88 -9.14 3.14
CA GLN A 132 -13.35 -8.77 4.48
C GLN A 132 -12.28 -9.00 5.55
N GLU A 133 -11.54 -10.09 5.46
CA GLU A 133 -10.42 -10.39 6.37
C GLU A 133 -9.30 -9.36 6.24
N LEU A 134 -8.88 -9.01 5.03
CA LEU A 134 -7.91 -7.94 4.78
C LEU A 134 -8.37 -6.60 5.35
N LEU A 135 -9.64 -6.28 5.22
CA LEU A 135 -10.22 -5.06 5.76
C LEU A 135 -10.40 -5.09 7.29
N GLY A 136 -10.35 -6.25 7.92
CA GLY A 136 -10.53 -6.39 9.37
C GLY A 136 -11.95 -6.03 9.81
N HIS A 137 -12.97 -6.53 9.10
CA HIS A 137 -14.36 -6.41 9.54
C HIS A 137 -14.60 -7.32 10.74
N ALA A 138 -15.01 -6.74 11.87
CA ALA A 138 -15.13 -7.40 13.17
C ALA A 138 -16.39 -8.28 13.33
N ASP A 139 -17.31 -8.26 12.38
CA ASP A 139 -18.65 -8.86 12.53
C ASP A 139 -18.78 -10.29 12.00
N ILE A 140 -17.69 -10.94 11.63
CA ILE A 140 -17.74 -12.40 11.48
C ILE A 140 -17.20 -12.99 12.77
N ALA A 141 -18.12 -13.45 13.61
CA ALA A 141 -17.85 -14.14 14.86
C ALA A 141 -17.07 -15.44 14.59
N THR A 142 -15.76 -15.32 14.48
CA THR A 142 -14.86 -16.45 14.67
C THR A 142 -13.51 -15.88 15.09
N THR A 143 -13.11 -16.25 16.28
CA THR A 143 -11.74 -16.17 16.77
C THR A 143 -10.90 -17.13 15.91
N GLN A 144 -10.67 -16.81 14.67
CA GLN A 144 -9.68 -17.51 13.86
C GLN A 144 -8.33 -16.86 14.17
N ILE A 145 -7.52 -17.59 14.89
CA ILE A 145 -6.08 -17.35 14.97
C ILE A 145 -5.58 -17.47 13.53
N TYR A 146 -5.15 -16.34 12.93
CA TYR A 146 -4.54 -16.35 11.61
C TYR A 146 -3.29 -17.21 11.66
N THR A 147 -3.36 -18.37 11.04
CA THR A 147 -2.20 -19.22 10.84
C THR A 147 -1.36 -18.67 9.69
N HIS A 148 -0.10 -19.05 9.63
CA HIS A 148 0.79 -18.70 8.51
C HIS A 148 0.20 -19.14 7.13
N LEU A 149 -0.63 -20.18 7.12
CA LEU A 149 -1.35 -20.67 5.94
C LEU A 149 -2.44 -19.71 5.46
N ASP A 150 -3.19 -19.12 6.39
CA ASP A 150 -4.24 -18.12 6.06
C ASP A 150 -3.63 -16.89 5.44
N PHE A 151 -2.47 -16.45 5.97
CA PHE A 151 -1.73 -15.33 5.39
C PHE A 151 -1.23 -15.61 3.96
N GLN A 152 -0.72 -16.81 3.69
CA GLN A 152 -0.29 -17.19 2.34
C GLN A 152 -1.45 -17.20 1.34
N HIS A 153 -2.65 -17.59 1.77
CA HIS A 153 -3.85 -17.50 0.95
C HIS A 153 -4.20 -16.04 0.64
N LEU A 154 -4.25 -15.18 1.65
CA LEU A 154 -4.52 -13.75 1.49
C LEU A 154 -3.49 -13.04 0.60
N ALA A 155 -2.22 -13.39 0.73
CA ALA A 155 -1.16 -12.86 -0.11
C ALA A 155 -1.34 -13.27 -1.58
N LYS A 156 -1.72 -14.52 -1.86
CA LYS A 156 -2.02 -14.98 -3.23
C LYS A 156 -3.21 -14.26 -3.83
N VAL A 157 -4.28 -14.08 -3.06
CA VAL A 157 -5.46 -13.32 -3.48
C VAL A 157 -5.07 -11.88 -3.81
N TYR A 158 -4.26 -11.25 -2.95
CA TYR A 158 -3.76 -9.91 -3.15
C TYR A 158 -2.91 -9.80 -4.42
N ASP A 159 -1.92 -10.67 -4.59
CA ASP A 159 -1.00 -10.64 -5.73
C ASP A 159 -1.72 -10.86 -7.07
N SER A 160 -2.76 -11.69 -7.08
CA SER A 160 -3.55 -11.94 -8.29
C SER A 160 -4.53 -10.81 -8.62
N ALA A 161 -5.05 -10.13 -7.62
CA ALA A 161 -6.20 -9.23 -7.74
C ALA A 161 -5.81 -7.75 -7.74
N HIS A 162 -4.83 -7.35 -6.91
CA HIS A 162 -4.55 -5.93 -6.70
C HIS A 162 -3.73 -5.32 -7.83
N PRO A 163 -4.17 -4.20 -8.45
CA PRO A 163 -3.46 -3.58 -9.58
C PRO A 163 -2.01 -3.14 -9.27
N ARG A 164 -1.73 -2.81 -8.00
CA ARG A 164 -0.39 -2.37 -7.54
C ARG A 164 0.57 -3.52 -7.26
N ALA A 165 0.07 -4.75 -7.15
CA ALA A 165 0.88 -5.95 -6.96
C ALA A 165 1.39 -6.54 -8.28
N ARG A 166 0.65 -6.37 -9.39
CA ARG A 166 0.97 -6.97 -10.68
C ARG A 166 2.29 -6.45 -11.27
N ARG A 167 3.12 -7.36 -11.78
CA ARG A 167 4.26 -7.02 -12.63
C ARG A 167 3.76 -6.41 -13.93
N GLN A 168 4.27 -5.24 -14.33
CA GLN A 168 4.31 -4.92 -15.76
C GLN A 168 5.31 -5.91 -16.39
N THR A 169 4.79 -6.92 -17.05
CA THR A 169 5.54 -7.65 -18.06
C THR A 169 5.77 -6.66 -19.19
N SER A 170 6.91 -5.99 -19.19
CA SER A 170 7.39 -5.32 -20.39
C SER A 170 7.60 -6.41 -21.43
N THR A 171 6.72 -6.48 -22.37
CA THR A 171 6.86 -7.24 -23.61
C THR A 171 8.05 -6.64 -24.37
N SER A 172 9.22 -7.17 -24.13
CA SER A 172 10.38 -7.04 -25.03
C SER A 172 10.33 -8.20 -26.02
N GLU A 173 9.33 -8.19 -26.87
CA GLU A 173 9.28 -8.96 -28.09
C GLU A 173 9.08 -7.98 -29.25
N ASP A 174 10.16 -7.31 -29.65
CA ASP A 174 10.26 -6.73 -30.99
C ASP A 174 11.70 -6.28 -31.21
N ALA A 175 12.59 -7.22 -31.43
CA ALA A 175 13.87 -6.94 -32.10
C ALA A 175 14.61 -8.23 -32.48
N ILE A 176 14.03 -9.08 -33.30
CA ILE A 176 14.80 -9.99 -34.15
C ILE A 176 13.97 -10.30 -35.40
N HIS A 177 13.99 -9.42 -36.36
CA HIS A 177 13.83 -9.82 -37.77
C HIS A 177 14.24 -8.65 -38.67
N THR A 178 15.45 -8.65 -39.07
CA THR A 178 15.86 -8.24 -40.44
C THR A 178 17.37 -8.27 -40.50
N THR A 179 17.89 -9.33 -40.98
CA THR A 179 19.06 -9.32 -41.90
C THR A 179 19.29 -10.73 -42.39
N SER A 180 18.75 -11.01 -43.54
CA SER A 180 19.25 -12.09 -44.41
C SER A 180 18.99 -11.60 -45.83
N GLY A 181 19.96 -11.08 -46.46
CA GLY A 181 20.78 -11.82 -47.38
C GLY A 181 20.24 -11.55 -48.77
N ASN A 182 20.87 -10.72 -49.53
CA ASN A 182 20.84 -10.86 -50.97
C ASN A 182 22.27 -10.64 -51.49
N GLU A 183 22.95 -11.73 -51.70
CA GLU A 183 24.04 -11.82 -52.69
C GLU A 183 23.60 -12.78 -53.75
N THR A 184 23.59 -12.33 -54.95
CA THR A 184 23.66 -13.16 -56.12
C THR A 184 24.47 -12.45 -57.22
N PRO A 185 25.25 -13.19 -58.01
CA PRO A 185 26.26 -12.74 -58.92
C PRO A 185 25.72 -12.18 -60.22
#